data_efe11235e929421aaf37765bfdbb69f3
#
_entry.id   efe11235e929421aaf37765bfdbb69f3
#
_cell.length_a   1.000
_cell.length_b   1.000
_cell.length_c   1.000
_cell.angle_alpha   90.00
_cell.angle_beta   90.00
_cell.angle_gamma   90.00
#
_symmetry.space_group_name_H-M   'P 1'
#
loop_
_entity.id
_entity.type
_entity.pdbx_description
1 polymer ?
#
loop_
_entity_poly.entity_id
_entity_poly.type
_entity_poly.pdbx_seq_one_letter_code
_entity_poly.pdbx_strand_id
1 'polypeptide(L)'
;MIGEIHDIVWGPWTPVLFLMVGTVYSVRIRFFQLRKIPRWWDATIGNLLRDRKNHRESFQSACTALAATIGTGNITGVAAAVIAGGPGAVFWMWVSAFLGMATAYGETVLGIRYREKGRNGGWMAGPMIYLEKRLGCPGAAVLYGFFCIPAAFGMGSMVQANAISETVSYVYGIPEAAVGVILVILAGIEIGRASCRE
;
A
#
# COMPACT_ATOMS: atom_id res chain seq x y z
N MET A 1 27.97 -1.72 6.90
CA MET A 1 26.98 -1.92 7.98
C MET A 1 25.55 -1.67 7.54
N ILE A 2 25.16 -0.46 7.04
CA ILE A 2 23.79 -0.22 6.52
C ILE A 2 23.51 -1.06 5.26
N GLY A 3 24.47 -1.16 4.33
CA GLY A 3 24.33 -1.98 3.13
C GLY A 3 24.20 -3.48 3.45
N GLU A 4 24.95 -3.99 4.37
CA GLU A 4 24.87 -5.40 4.79
C GLU A 4 23.51 -5.73 5.42
N ILE A 5 22.95 -4.81 6.22
CA ILE A 5 21.59 -4.97 6.77
C ILE A 5 20.56 -4.95 5.64
N HIS A 6 20.72 -4.03 4.68
CA HIS A 6 19.87 -3.98 3.50
C HIS A 6 19.91 -5.30 2.73
N ASP A 7 21.07 -5.84 2.46
CA ASP A 7 21.26 -7.07 1.68
C ASP A 7 20.72 -8.32 2.42
N ILE A 8 20.79 -8.31 3.75
CA ILE A 8 20.17 -9.35 4.57
C ILE A 8 18.65 -9.24 4.53
N VAL A 9 18.10 -8.03 4.72
CA VAL A 9 16.65 -7.82 4.78
C VAL A 9 15.99 -7.97 3.41
N TRP A 10 16.61 -7.42 2.36
CA TRP A 10 16.10 -7.47 0.98
C TRP A 10 16.77 -8.54 0.12
N GLY A 11 17.47 -9.47 0.74
CA GLY A 11 18.03 -10.63 0.07
C GLY A 11 16.95 -11.56 -0.53
N PRO A 12 17.37 -12.66 -1.18
CA PRO A 12 16.45 -13.58 -1.86
C PRO A 12 15.41 -14.21 -0.95
N TRP A 13 15.64 -14.19 0.36
CA TRP A 13 14.75 -14.77 1.37
C TRP A 13 13.43 -14.03 1.50
N THR A 14 13.44 -12.71 1.43
CA THR A 14 12.25 -11.88 1.62
C THR A 14 11.21 -12.09 0.51
N PRO A 15 11.55 -12.03 -0.79
CA PRO A 15 10.62 -12.38 -1.85
C PRO A 15 10.09 -13.82 -1.74
N VAL A 16 10.97 -14.80 -1.41
CA VAL A 16 10.56 -16.19 -1.22
C VAL A 16 9.55 -16.32 -0.08
N LEU A 17 9.82 -15.65 1.05
CA LEU A 17 8.90 -15.65 2.19
C LEU A 17 7.54 -15.04 1.83
N PHE A 18 7.50 -13.91 1.11
CA PHE A 18 6.25 -13.31 0.66
C PHE A 18 5.47 -14.23 -0.29
N LEU A 19 6.14 -14.87 -1.25
CA LEU A 19 5.51 -15.82 -2.15
C LEU A 19 4.99 -17.06 -1.40
N MET A 20 5.73 -17.55 -0.41
CA MET A 20 5.33 -18.67 0.43
C MET A 20 4.08 -18.32 1.25
N VAL A 21 4.09 -17.18 1.94
CA VAL A 21 2.94 -16.71 2.71
C VAL A 21 1.73 -16.50 1.80
N GLY A 22 1.89 -15.83 0.66
CA GLY A 22 0.83 -15.63 -0.33
C GLY A 22 0.25 -16.94 -0.86
N THR A 23 1.09 -17.94 -1.09
CA THR A 23 0.68 -19.27 -1.52
C THR A 23 -0.12 -19.99 -0.42
N VAL A 24 0.38 -20.00 0.81
CA VAL A 24 -0.32 -20.61 1.96
C VAL A 24 -1.68 -19.95 2.17
N TYR A 25 -1.76 -18.62 2.11
CA TYR A 25 -3.04 -17.90 2.20
C TYR A 25 -3.97 -18.26 1.04
N SER A 26 -3.49 -18.25 -0.20
CA SER A 26 -4.30 -18.58 -1.38
C SER A 26 -4.90 -19.98 -1.28
N VAL A 27 -4.11 -20.96 -0.83
CA VAL A 27 -4.59 -22.35 -0.63
C VAL A 27 -5.58 -22.41 0.53
N ARG A 28 -5.28 -21.78 1.68
CA ARG A 28 -6.16 -21.77 2.86
C ARG A 28 -7.51 -21.13 2.57
N ILE A 29 -7.53 -20.05 1.78
CA ILE A 29 -8.76 -19.33 1.39
C ILE A 29 -9.41 -19.99 0.15
N ARG A 30 -8.89 -21.14 -0.32
CA ARG A 30 -9.39 -21.89 -1.47
C ARG A 30 -9.48 -21.02 -2.74
N PHE A 31 -8.43 -20.29 -3.03
CA PHE A 31 -8.36 -19.39 -4.19
C PHE A 31 -9.56 -18.44 -4.29
N PHE A 32 -9.85 -17.75 -3.17
CA PHE A 32 -10.92 -16.78 -3.07
C PHE A 32 -10.88 -15.74 -4.21
N GLN A 33 -9.68 -15.36 -4.62
CA GLN A 33 -9.44 -14.41 -5.71
C GLN A 33 -10.17 -14.82 -6.99
N LEU A 34 -10.18 -16.11 -7.32
CA LEU A 34 -10.84 -16.62 -8.53
C LEU A 34 -12.32 -16.96 -8.30
N ARG A 35 -12.64 -17.55 -7.14
CA ARG A 35 -14.00 -18.03 -6.87
C ARG A 35 -15.02 -16.94 -6.65
N LYS A 36 -14.60 -15.77 -6.24
CA LYS A 36 -15.49 -14.67 -5.86
C LYS A 36 -15.40 -13.48 -6.80
N ILE A 37 -14.77 -13.64 -7.97
CA ILE A 37 -14.71 -12.60 -9.02
C ILE A 37 -16.07 -11.94 -9.27
N PRO A 38 -17.17 -12.66 -9.49
CA PRO A 38 -18.45 -12.01 -9.75
C PRO A 38 -18.92 -11.14 -8.58
N ARG A 39 -18.71 -11.60 -7.34
CA ARG A 39 -19.17 -10.86 -6.15
C ARG A 39 -18.42 -9.59 -5.91
N TRP A 40 -17.09 -9.58 -6.03
CA TRP A 40 -16.34 -8.34 -5.82
C TRP A 40 -16.45 -7.43 -7.04
N TRP A 41 -16.67 -7.95 -8.24
CA TRP A 41 -17.02 -7.17 -9.42
C TRP A 41 -18.34 -6.43 -9.20
N ASP A 42 -19.39 -7.13 -8.76
CA ASP A 42 -20.67 -6.55 -8.42
C ASP A 42 -20.56 -5.54 -7.26
N ALA A 43 -19.76 -5.85 -6.25
CA ALA A 43 -19.56 -4.97 -5.10
C ALA A 43 -18.76 -3.69 -5.44
N THR A 44 -17.89 -3.75 -6.44
CA THR A 44 -17.04 -2.60 -6.83
C THR A 44 -17.67 -1.83 -8.00
N ILE A 45 -17.85 -2.48 -9.13
CA ILE A 45 -18.33 -1.85 -10.37
C ILE A 45 -19.86 -1.89 -10.48
N GLY A 46 -20.47 -3.01 -10.10
CA GLY A 46 -21.92 -3.17 -10.14
C GLY A 46 -22.66 -2.18 -9.23
N ASN A 47 -22.11 -1.97 -8.04
CA ASN A 47 -22.63 -0.94 -7.15
C ASN A 47 -22.39 0.47 -7.71
N LEU A 48 -21.30 0.76 -8.37
CA LEU A 48 -21.02 2.06 -8.99
C LEU A 48 -22.10 2.47 -10.01
N LEU A 49 -22.73 1.49 -10.64
CA LEU A 49 -23.75 1.71 -11.69
C LEU A 49 -25.18 1.72 -11.15
N ARG A 50 -25.45 1.17 -9.96
CA ARG A 50 -26.80 0.82 -9.51
C ARG A 50 -27.43 1.75 -8.48
N ASP A 51 -26.68 2.43 -7.62
CA ASP A 51 -27.24 3.27 -6.56
C ASP A 51 -26.40 4.52 -6.22
N ARG A 52 -26.97 5.70 -6.43
CA ARG A 52 -26.28 7.01 -6.30
C ARG A 52 -26.04 7.50 -4.86
N LYS A 53 -26.74 7.00 -3.86
CA LYS A 53 -26.69 7.55 -2.49
C LYS A 53 -25.63 6.90 -1.58
N ASN A 54 -25.42 5.59 -1.69
CA ASN A 54 -24.39 4.87 -0.89
C ASN A 54 -23.01 4.80 -1.60
N HIS A 55 -22.93 5.31 -2.82
CA HIS A 55 -21.74 5.21 -3.69
C HIS A 55 -20.61 6.13 -3.32
N ARG A 56 -20.89 7.29 -2.76
CA ARG A 56 -19.84 8.27 -2.45
C ARG A 56 -18.81 7.68 -1.48
N GLU A 57 -19.23 7.00 -0.45
CA GLU A 57 -18.34 6.44 0.56
C GLU A 57 -17.50 5.27 0.01
N SER A 58 -18.12 4.34 -0.72
CA SER A 58 -17.41 3.21 -1.33
C SER A 58 -16.45 3.66 -2.44
N PHE A 59 -16.85 4.63 -3.25
CA PHE A 59 -16.01 5.21 -4.29
C PHE A 59 -14.83 5.99 -3.67
N GLN A 60 -15.10 6.81 -2.66
CA GLN A 60 -14.05 7.53 -1.94
C GLN A 60 -13.04 6.57 -1.29
N SER A 61 -13.52 5.51 -0.64
CA SER A 61 -12.66 4.49 -0.06
C SER A 61 -11.80 3.78 -1.11
N ALA A 62 -12.38 3.44 -2.27
CA ALA A 62 -11.64 2.84 -3.37
C ALA A 62 -10.60 3.80 -3.96
N CYS A 63 -10.96 5.06 -4.18
CA CYS A 63 -10.03 6.08 -4.66
C CYS A 63 -8.89 6.33 -3.66
N THR A 64 -9.18 6.37 -2.37
CA THR A 64 -8.17 6.54 -1.32
C THR A 64 -7.22 5.34 -1.29
N ALA A 65 -7.76 4.12 -1.37
CA ALA A 65 -6.94 2.91 -1.42
C ALA A 65 -6.05 2.87 -2.67
N LEU A 66 -6.58 3.22 -3.84
CA LEU A 66 -5.81 3.31 -5.08
C LEU A 66 -4.74 4.39 -4.99
N ALA A 67 -5.06 5.58 -4.48
CA ALA A 67 -4.10 6.67 -4.32
C ALA A 67 -2.96 6.29 -3.36
N ALA A 68 -3.25 5.53 -2.31
CA ALA A 68 -2.23 5.03 -1.38
C ALA A 68 -1.37 3.91 -1.99
N THR A 69 -1.90 3.16 -2.96
CA THR A 69 -1.22 1.99 -3.54
C THR A 69 -0.43 2.35 -4.81
N ILE A 70 -0.94 3.29 -5.61
CA ILE A 70 -0.29 3.73 -6.84
C ILE A 70 0.79 4.75 -6.48
N GLY A 71 2.04 4.31 -6.55
CA GLY A 71 3.21 5.16 -6.32
C GLY A 71 4.21 5.06 -7.48
N THR A 72 5.30 5.80 -7.37
CA THR A 72 6.40 5.78 -8.36
C THR A 72 7.01 4.38 -8.52
N GLY A 73 6.98 3.54 -7.49
CA GLY A 73 7.41 2.16 -7.56
C GLY A 73 6.65 1.32 -8.62
N ASN A 74 5.40 1.66 -8.90
CA ASN A 74 4.63 0.99 -9.95
C ASN A 74 5.00 1.41 -11.38
N ILE A 75 5.75 2.48 -11.53
CA ILE A 75 6.22 2.99 -12.81
C ILE A 75 7.73 2.72 -12.95
N THR A 76 8.53 3.35 -12.12
CA THR A 76 10.01 3.24 -12.18
C THR A 76 10.49 1.85 -11.75
N GLY A 77 9.89 1.25 -10.73
CA GLY A 77 10.22 -0.09 -10.28
C GLY A 77 9.88 -1.17 -11.31
N VAL A 78 8.76 -1.03 -12.01
CA VAL A 78 8.39 -1.94 -13.12
C VAL A 78 9.36 -1.76 -14.29
N ALA A 79 9.69 -0.53 -14.67
CA ALA A 79 10.67 -0.27 -15.72
C ALA A 79 12.05 -0.87 -15.38
N ALA A 80 12.53 -0.65 -14.17
CA ALA A 80 13.78 -1.22 -13.68
C ALA A 80 13.76 -2.75 -13.69
N ALA A 81 12.67 -3.37 -13.27
CA ALA A 81 12.50 -4.83 -13.27
C ALA A 81 12.50 -5.40 -14.69
N VAL A 82 11.88 -4.71 -15.65
CA VAL A 82 11.90 -5.13 -17.07
C VAL A 82 13.29 -4.97 -17.68
N ILE A 83 14.01 -3.90 -17.36
CA ILE A 83 15.38 -3.68 -17.82
C ILE A 83 16.32 -4.76 -17.28
N ALA A 84 16.19 -5.11 -16.00
CA ALA A 84 17.08 -6.08 -15.34
C ALA A 84 16.71 -7.53 -15.67
N GLY A 85 15.43 -7.87 -15.73
CA GLY A 85 14.93 -9.24 -15.87
C GLY A 85 14.30 -9.58 -17.23
N GLY A 86 14.28 -8.61 -18.15
CA GLY A 86 13.65 -8.79 -19.46
C GLY A 86 12.13 -8.98 -19.40
N PRO A 87 11.50 -9.41 -20.51
CA PRO A 87 10.04 -9.61 -20.59
C PRO A 87 9.49 -10.62 -19.57
N GLY A 88 10.32 -11.59 -19.15
CA GLY A 88 9.95 -12.57 -18.13
C GLY A 88 9.64 -11.97 -16.76
N ALA A 89 10.20 -10.80 -16.46
CA ALA A 89 9.91 -10.09 -15.21
C ALA A 89 8.40 -9.76 -15.07
N VAL A 90 7.74 -9.38 -16.17
CA VAL A 90 6.30 -9.07 -16.19
C VAL A 90 5.47 -10.28 -15.77
N PHE A 91 5.80 -11.45 -16.27
CA PHE A 91 5.12 -12.70 -15.87
C PHE A 91 5.25 -12.95 -14.36
N TRP A 92 6.45 -12.84 -13.82
CA TRP A 92 6.67 -13.04 -12.39
C TRP A 92 6.01 -11.96 -11.52
N MET A 93 5.94 -10.71 -12.01
CA MET A 93 5.17 -9.66 -11.35
C MET A 93 3.68 -10.02 -11.27
N TRP A 94 3.08 -10.60 -12.32
CA TRP A 94 1.70 -11.06 -12.28
C TRP A 94 1.48 -12.19 -11.29
N VAL A 95 2.40 -13.16 -11.25
CA VAL A 95 2.33 -14.27 -10.27
C VAL A 95 2.41 -13.72 -8.84
N SER A 96 3.36 -12.82 -8.60
CA SER A 96 3.53 -12.17 -7.30
C SER A 96 2.29 -11.33 -6.90
N ALA A 97 1.74 -10.55 -7.82
CA ALA A 97 0.53 -9.76 -7.59
C ALA A 97 -0.68 -10.65 -7.27
N PHE A 98 -0.84 -11.76 -7.97
CA PHE A 98 -1.92 -12.72 -7.71
C PHE A 98 -1.84 -13.32 -6.30
N LEU A 99 -0.65 -13.69 -5.85
CA LEU A 99 -0.42 -14.19 -4.50
C LEU A 99 -0.55 -13.08 -3.45
N GLY A 100 -0.09 -11.86 -3.79
CA GLY A 100 -0.20 -10.66 -2.95
C GLY A 100 -1.65 -10.25 -2.68
N MET A 101 -2.58 -10.49 -3.61
CA MET A 101 -4.01 -10.24 -3.34
C MET A 101 -4.54 -11.04 -2.16
N ALA A 102 -4.07 -12.27 -1.94
CA ALA A 102 -4.50 -13.09 -0.81
C ALA A 102 -3.99 -12.54 0.53
N THR A 103 -2.75 -12.06 0.57
CA THR A 103 -2.18 -11.45 1.78
C THR A 103 -2.87 -10.13 2.12
N ALA A 104 -3.08 -9.25 1.15
CA ALA A 104 -3.81 -7.99 1.34
C ALA A 104 -5.25 -8.22 1.83
N TYR A 105 -5.94 -9.23 1.27
CA TYR A 105 -7.26 -9.63 1.76
C TYR A 105 -7.20 -10.09 3.22
N GLY A 106 -6.21 -10.94 3.58
CA GLY A 106 -5.99 -11.40 4.94
C GLY A 106 -5.77 -10.26 5.93
N GLU A 107 -4.93 -9.30 5.60
CA GLU A 107 -4.68 -8.10 6.40
C GLU A 107 -5.95 -7.27 6.61
N THR A 108 -6.69 -7.03 5.54
CA THR A 108 -7.94 -6.26 5.60
C THR A 108 -8.97 -6.94 6.49
N VAL A 109 -9.14 -8.25 6.35
CA VAL A 109 -10.07 -9.04 7.19
C VAL A 109 -9.65 -9.01 8.66
N LEU A 110 -8.36 -9.16 8.96
CA LEU A 110 -7.84 -9.06 10.32
C LEU A 110 -8.04 -7.65 10.90
N GLY A 111 -7.76 -6.61 10.12
CA GLY A 111 -7.98 -5.22 10.51
C GLY A 111 -9.44 -4.94 10.86
N ILE A 112 -10.39 -5.41 10.04
CA ILE A 112 -11.82 -5.22 10.29
C ILE A 112 -12.29 -6.06 11.50
N ARG A 113 -11.84 -7.31 11.59
CA ARG A 113 -12.28 -8.24 12.65
C ARG A 113 -11.84 -7.81 14.05
N TYR A 114 -10.65 -7.21 14.16
CA TYR A 114 -10.04 -6.82 15.43
C TYR A 114 -10.01 -5.31 15.65
N ARG A 115 -10.79 -4.55 14.87
CA ARG A 115 -10.93 -3.11 15.09
C ARG A 115 -11.57 -2.81 16.46
N GLU A 116 -11.11 -1.76 17.11
CA GLU A 116 -11.64 -1.28 18.39
C GLU A 116 -12.09 0.17 18.29
N LYS A 117 -12.98 0.57 19.18
CA LYS A 117 -13.35 1.98 19.30
C LYS A 117 -12.26 2.71 20.10
N GLY A 118 -11.65 3.71 19.47
CA GLY A 118 -10.71 4.60 20.13
C GLY A 118 -11.40 5.53 21.13
N ARG A 119 -10.61 6.23 21.94
CA ARG A 119 -11.11 7.19 22.93
C ARG A 119 -11.96 8.31 22.34
N ASN A 120 -11.75 8.67 21.09
CA ASN A 120 -12.48 9.73 20.38
C ASN A 120 -13.69 9.19 19.58
N GLY A 121 -14.14 7.96 19.83
CA GLY A 121 -15.29 7.36 19.14
C GLY A 121 -14.98 6.83 17.73
N GLY A 122 -13.81 7.12 17.15
CA GLY A 122 -13.35 6.58 15.88
C GLY A 122 -12.94 5.11 15.98
N TRP A 123 -13.01 4.40 14.85
CA TRP A 123 -12.52 3.03 14.79
C TRP A 123 -11.01 3.01 14.60
N MET A 124 -10.33 2.28 15.46
CA MET A 124 -8.90 1.98 15.34
C MET A 124 -8.75 0.56 14.83
N ALA A 125 -7.97 0.39 13.76
CA ALA A 125 -7.67 -0.89 13.16
C ALA A 125 -6.19 -0.91 12.74
N GLY A 126 -5.60 -2.10 12.67
CA GLY A 126 -4.25 -2.26 12.17
C GLY A 126 -3.47 -3.38 12.87
N PRO A 127 -2.27 -3.68 12.35
CA PRO A 127 -1.42 -4.75 12.87
C PRO A 127 -1.08 -4.60 14.35
N MET A 128 -0.89 -3.39 14.84
CA MET A 128 -0.60 -3.15 16.26
C MET A 128 -1.68 -3.71 17.17
N ILE A 129 -2.96 -3.54 16.80
CA ILE A 129 -4.10 -3.95 17.63
C ILE A 129 -4.21 -5.46 17.70
N TYR A 130 -4.12 -6.16 16.58
CA TYR A 130 -4.25 -7.61 16.62
C TYR A 130 -2.97 -8.32 17.12
N LEU A 131 -1.79 -7.72 16.98
CA LEU A 131 -0.57 -8.21 17.61
C LEU A 131 -0.64 -8.13 19.14
N GLU A 132 -1.11 -7.01 19.67
CA GLU A 132 -1.27 -6.82 21.12
C GLU A 132 -2.39 -7.71 21.68
N LYS A 133 -3.58 -7.59 21.11
CA LYS A 133 -4.80 -8.17 21.69
C LYS A 133 -4.99 -9.65 21.39
N ARG A 134 -4.61 -10.10 20.19
CA ARG A 134 -4.84 -11.49 19.76
C ARG A 134 -3.64 -12.40 19.98
N LEU A 135 -2.45 -11.92 19.68
CA LEU A 135 -1.20 -12.66 19.91
C LEU A 135 -0.66 -12.48 21.32
N GLY A 136 -1.16 -11.48 22.06
CA GLY A 136 -0.67 -11.21 23.42
C GLY A 136 0.79 -10.74 23.44
N CYS A 137 1.28 -10.17 22.34
CA CYS A 137 2.65 -9.72 22.18
C CYS A 137 2.73 -8.19 22.09
N PRO A 138 2.59 -7.43 23.19
CA PRO A 138 2.64 -5.98 23.16
C PRO A 138 3.99 -5.44 22.66
N GLY A 139 5.10 -6.15 22.95
CA GLY A 139 6.41 -5.78 22.45
C GLY A 139 6.50 -5.79 20.91
N ALA A 140 5.89 -6.77 20.26
CA ALA A 140 5.84 -6.83 18.81
C ALA A 140 4.96 -5.71 18.22
N ALA A 141 3.88 -5.33 18.89
CA ALA A 141 3.03 -4.23 18.49
C ALA A 141 3.77 -2.88 18.54
N VAL A 142 4.51 -2.63 19.62
CA VAL A 142 5.34 -1.43 19.79
C VAL A 142 6.46 -1.39 18.74
N LEU A 143 7.16 -2.51 18.55
CA LEU A 143 8.23 -2.63 17.55
C LEU A 143 7.71 -2.36 16.14
N TYR A 144 6.56 -2.92 15.78
CA TYR A 144 5.90 -2.65 14.51
C TYR A 144 5.59 -1.15 14.35
N GLY A 145 4.99 -0.52 15.37
CA GLY A 145 4.71 0.91 15.36
C GLY A 145 5.96 1.77 15.21
N PHE A 146 7.03 1.41 15.89
CA PHE A 146 8.31 2.09 15.78
C PHE A 146 8.88 2.04 14.35
N PHE A 147 8.80 0.91 13.66
CA PHE A 147 9.24 0.79 12.28
C PHE A 147 8.28 1.44 11.27
N CYS A 148 6.99 1.57 11.60
CA CYS A 148 6.04 2.27 10.75
C CYS A 148 6.34 3.77 10.58
N ILE A 149 6.92 4.41 11.60
CA ILE A 149 7.23 5.85 11.56
C ILE A 149 8.24 6.17 10.45
N PRO A 150 9.47 5.59 10.44
CA PRO A 150 10.42 5.86 9.36
C PRO A 150 9.93 5.34 8.00
N ALA A 151 9.17 4.23 7.97
CA ALA A 151 8.59 3.72 6.73
C ALA A 151 7.60 4.70 6.10
N ALA A 152 6.76 5.35 6.92
CA ALA A 152 5.81 6.36 6.44
C ALA A 152 6.54 7.59 5.85
N PHE A 153 7.61 8.05 6.47
CA PHE A 153 8.44 9.14 5.94
C PHE A 153 9.15 8.75 4.65
N GLY A 154 9.80 7.59 4.60
CA GLY A 154 10.56 7.13 3.44
C GLY A 154 9.66 6.79 2.25
N MET A 155 8.83 5.76 2.40
CA MET A 155 8.01 5.24 1.30
C MET A 155 6.79 6.11 0.95
N GLY A 156 6.24 6.82 1.94
CA GLY A 156 4.99 7.58 1.73
C GLY A 156 5.18 8.87 0.94
N SER A 157 6.28 9.58 1.13
CA SER A 157 6.44 10.93 0.59
C SER A 157 7.77 11.17 -0.10
N MET A 158 8.89 10.80 0.53
CA MET A 158 10.22 11.20 0.05
C MET A 158 10.58 10.58 -1.30
N VAL A 159 10.35 9.28 -1.46
CA VAL A 159 10.67 8.57 -2.72
C VAL A 159 9.83 9.11 -3.87
N GLN A 160 8.55 9.39 -3.63
CA GLN A 160 7.64 9.91 -4.65
C GLN A 160 7.99 11.35 -5.03
N ALA A 161 8.25 12.21 -4.05
CA ALA A 161 8.65 13.59 -4.29
C ALA A 161 9.97 13.66 -5.06
N ASN A 162 10.95 12.83 -4.68
CA ASN A 162 12.23 12.75 -5.36
C ASN A 162 12.08 12.35 -6.84
N ALA A 163 11.34 11.27 -7.10
CA ALA A 163 11.15 10.79 -8.48
C ALA A 163 10.41 11.81 -9.37
N ILE A 164 9.43 12.55 -8.82
CA ILE A 164 8.76 13.63 -9.54
C ILE A 164 9.75 14.75 -9.82
N SER A 165 10.50 15.18 -8.81
CA SER A 165 11.47 16.29 -8.93
C SER A 165 12.55 15.96 -9.95
N GLU A 166 13.11 14.77 -9.91
CA GLU A 166 14.11 14.28 -10.86
C GLU A 166 13.56 14.24 -12.29
N THR A 167 12.35 13.68 -12.47
CA THR A 167 11.72 13.60 -13.80
C THR A 167 11.45 14.97 -14.39
N VAL A 168 10.89 15.90 -13.60
CA VAL A 168 10.60 17.26 -14.05
C VAL A 168 11.89 18.02 -14.34
N SER A 169 12.91 17.86 -13.50
CA SER A 169 14.23 18.45 -13.73
C SER A 169 14.85 17.95 -15.03
N TYR A 170 14.78 16.66 -15.28
CA TYR A 170 15.33 16.06 -16.51
C TYR A 170 14.60 16.54 -17.78
N VAL A 171 13.27 16.64 -17.75
CA VAL A 171 12.46 16.99 -18.95
C VAL A 171 12.47 18.49 -19.22
N TYR A 172 12.33 19.30 -18.16
CA TYR A 172 12.12 20.74 -18.29
C TYR A 172 13.33 21.60 -17.88
N GLY A 173 14.39 21.01 -17.36
CA GLY A 173 15.57 21.73 -16.88
C GLY A 173 15.32 22.59 -15.62
N ILE A 174 14.22 22.33 -14.90
CA ILE A 174 13.89 23.08 -13.68
C ILE A 174 14.69 22.48 -12.51
N PRO A 175 15.30 23.30 -11.65
CA PRO A 175 16.01 22.79 -10.47
C PRO A 175 15.12 21.95 -9.57
N GLU A 176 15.58 20.78 -9.13
CA GLU A 176 14.82 19.85 -8.28
C GLU A 176 14.25 20.50 -7.01
N ALA A 177 15.04 21.41 -6.42
CA ALA A 177 14.59 22.17 -5.25
C ALA A 177 13.35 23.04 -5.53
N ALA A 178 13.25 23.64 -6.71
CA ALA A 178 12.08 24.44 -7.09
C ALA A 178 10.84 23.56 -7.26
N VAL A 179 11.00 22.38 -7.88
CA VAL A 179 9.92 21.39 -8.02
C VAL A 179 9.48 20.91 -6.64
N GLY A 180 10.42 20.63 -5.74
CA GLY A 180 10.14 20.22 -4.36
C GLY A 180 9.30 21.25 -3.61
N VAL A 181 9.63 22.54 -3.73
CA VAL A 181 8.85 23.63 -3.12
C VAL A 181 7.43 23.69 -3.69
N ILE A 182 7.28 23.54 -5.00
CA ILE A 182 5.94 23.51 -5.64
C ILE A 182 5.11 22.33 -5.09
N LEU A 183 5.71 21.13 -4.97
CA LEU A 183 5.04 19.96 -4.40
C LEU A 183 4.59 20.19 -2.96
N VAL A 184 5.44 20.80 -2.13
CA VAL A 184 5.08 21.14 -0.73
C VAL A 184 3.89 22.10 -0.68
N ILE A 185 3.87 23.12 -1.52
CA ILE A 185 2.76 24.08 -1.60
C ILE A 185 1.46 23.38 -2.01
N LEU A 186 1.51 22.58 -3.07
CA LEU A 186 0.33 21.83 -3.55
C LEU A 186 -0.20 20.85 -2.51
N ALA A 187 0.68 20.10 -1.86
CA ALA A 187 0.30 19.19 -0.79
C ALA A 187 -0.28 19.94 0.42
N GLY A 188 0.31 21.08 0.79
CA GLY A 188 -0.17 21.93 1.88
C GLY A 188 -1.58 22.48 1.63
N ILE A 189 -1.86 22.92 0.41
CA ILE A 189 -3.19 23.39 0.00
C ILE A 189 -4.23 22.24 0.11
N GLU A 190 -3.86 21.05 -0.36
CA GLU A 190 -4.78 19.90 -0.32
C GLU A 190 -5.06 19.43 1.11
N ILE A 191 -4.04 19.37 1.96
CA ILE A 191 -4.20 19.02 3.38
C ILE A 191 -5.06 20.06 4.09
N GLY A 192 -4.80 21.35 3.85
CA GLY A 192 -5.60 22.44 4.42
C GLY A 192 -7.07 22.36 3.99
N ARG A 193 -7.32 22.07 2.72
CA ARG A 193 -8.68 21.90 2.19
C ARG A 193 -9.40 20.69 2.79
N ALA A 194 -8.71 19.60 3.03
CA ALA A 194 -9.27 18.41 3.67
C ALA A 194 -9.66 18.68 5.13
N SER A 195 -8.77 19.34 5.90
CA SER A 195 -9.02 19.70 7.29
C SER A 195 -10.19 20.70 7.48
N CYS A 196 -10.45 21.57 6.51
CA CYS A 196 -11.59 22.49 6.57
C CYS A 196 -12.95 21.83 6.26
N ARG A 197 -12.97 20.57 5.82
CA ARG A 197 -14.20 19.83 5.50
C ARG A 197 -14.68 18.90 6.64
N GLU A 198 -13.84 18.64 7.62
CA GLU A 198 -14.18 17.91 8.85
C GLU A 198 -14.69 18.86 9.93
#